data_c43d6df01b52efb5aa27ef2ff1f721d9
#
_entry.id   c43d6df01b52efb5aa27ef2ff1f721d9
#
_cell.length_a   1.000
_cell.length_b   1.000
_cell.length_c   1.000
_cell.angle_alpha   90.00
_cell.angle_beta   90.00
_cell.angle_gamma   90.00
#
_symmetry.space_group_name_H-M   'P 1'
#
loop_
_entity.id
_entity.type
_entity.pdbx_description
1 polymer ?
#
loop_
_entity_poly.entity_id
_entity_poly.type
_entity_poly.pdbx_seq_one_letter_code
_entity_poly.pdbx_strand_id
1 'polypeptide(L)'
;MEEIKLSDDVFEQIKDFNRYKLTEEQKLLIDKLILNEELKNRYKNYGLCKKCKQPNTSYSSWCQSCNGKRFQQNFQNWTSGYNIVDKFIQKIQLKAKNKKEVIEWIEYDRFENIEYLAKGGFGTTFKAIWKDGSIEHWDSENNQWIRNETYKKHSNFPVALKSLHNSQNITADFLNEVSYL
;
A
#
# COMPACT_ATOMS: atom_id res chain seq x y z
N MET A 1 14.83 -14.36 -4.28
CA MET A 1 15.38 -13.41 -5.27
C MET A 1 15.81 -12.16 -4.53
N GLU A 2 17.06 -11.78 -4.63
CA GLU A 2 17.55 -10.53 -4.08
C GLU A 2 16.88 -9.36 -4.82
N GLU A 3 16.44 -8.37 -4.08
CA GLU A 3 15.86 -7.15 -4.64
C GLU A 3 16.99 -6.36 -5.33
N ILE A 4 16.87 -6.14 -6.64
CA ILE A 4 17.82 -5.31 -7.38
C ILE A 4 17.70 -3.89 -6.89
N LYS A 5 18.84 -3.28 -6.50
CA LYS A 5 18.91 -1.93 -5.91
C LYS A 5 19.90 -1.06 -6.66
N LEU A 6 19.65 0.25 -6.62
CA LEU A 6 20.65 1.22 -7.01
C LEU A 6 21.79 1.23 -5.98
N SER A 7 23.03 1.35 -6.45
CA SER A 7 24.16 1.61 -5.58
C SER A 7 24.14 3.05 -5.06
N ASP A 8 24.82 3.30 -3.95
CA ASP A 8 24.95 4.66 -3.40
C ASP A 8 25.64 5.61 -4.39
N ASP A 9 26.60 5.11 -5.16
CA ASP A 9 27.30 5.88 -6.18
C ASP A 9 26.35 6.35 -7.33
N VAL A 10 25.48 5.47 -7.80
CA VAL A 10 24.44 5.84 -8.78
C VAL A 10 23.48 6.86 -8.18
N PHE A 11 23.04 6.65 -6.93
CA PHE A 11 22.17 7.60 -6.24
C PHE A 11 22.78 9.00 -6.17
N GLU A 12 24.04 9.13 -5.74
CA GLU A 12 24.72 10.43 -5.60
C GLU A 12 24.78 11.19 -6.93
N GLN A 13 24.90 10.49 -8.06
CA GLN A 13 24.96 11.12 -9.39
C GLN A 13 23.61 11.61 -9.91
N ILE A 14 22.48 11.04 -9.46
CA ILE A 14 21.15 11.34 -10.02
C ILE A 14 20.18 11.99 -9.01
N LYS A 15 20.54 12.09 -7.72
CA LYS A 15 19.63 12.52 -6.64
C LYS A 15 19.05 13.92 -6.83
N ASP A 16 19.83 14.82 -7.45
CA ASP A 16 19.47 16.23 -7.63
C ASP A 16 18.82 16.53 -8.98
N PHE A 17 18.63 15.50 -9.82
CA PHE A 17 17.99 15.69 -11.10
C PHE A 17 16.50 15.97 -10.97
N ASN A 18 16.04 17.02 -11.66
CA ASN A 18 14.62 17.26 -11.79
C ASN A 18 14.03 16.32 -12.84
N ARG A 19 13.44 15.21 -12.42
CA ARG A 19 12.87 14.17 -13.29
C ARG A 19 11.83 14.67 -14.29
N TYR A 20 11.21 15.83 -14.04
CA TYR A 20 10.23 16.45 -14.93
C TYR A 20 10.87 17.33 -16.01
N LYS A 21 12.16 17.68 -15.85
CA LYS A 21 12.90 18.56 -16.75
C LYS A 21 14.34 18.05 -16.94
N LEU A 22 14.48 16.77 -17.32
CA LEU A 22 15.77 16.17 -17.61
C LEU A 22 16.34 16.71 -18.92
N THR A 23 17.61 17.11 -18.90
CA THR A 23 18.37 17.39 -20.15
C THR A 23 18.69 16.09 -20.88
N GLU A 24 19.04 16.18 -22.18
CA GLU A 24 19.45 14.99 -22.95
C GLU A 24 20.67 14.29 -22.34
N GLU A 25 21.64 15.07 -21.84
CA GLU A 25 22.82 14.53 -21.15
C GLU A 25 22.43 13.75 -19.89
N GLN A 26 21.50 14.28 -19.07
CA GLN A 26 21.00 13.61 -17.89
C GLN A 26 20.24 12.31 -18.24
N LYS A 27 19.46 12.30 -19.31
CA LYS A 27 18.78 11.08 -19.80
C LYS A 27 19.78 10.01 -20.20
N LEU A 28 20.80 10.37 -20.98
CA LEU A 28 21.88 9.46 -21.40
C LEU A 28 22.64 8.92 -20.18
N LEU A 29 22.92 9.77 -19.19
CA LEU A 29 23.60 9.35 -17.97
C LEU A 29 22.73 8.34 -17.17
N ILE A 30 21.43 8.61 -17.00
CA ILE A 30 20.49 7.70 -16.36
C ILE A 30 20.47 6.35 -17.09
N ASP A 31 20.41 6.36 -18.41
CA ASP A 31 20.37 5.14 -19.22
C ASP A 31 21.66 4.31 -19.12
N LYS A 32 22.79 5.00 -18.93
CA LYS A 32 24.10 4.35 -18.67
C LYS A 32 24.23 3.78 -17.26
N LEU A 33 23.74 4.50 -16.24
CA LEU A 33 23.93 4.15 -14.84
C LEU A 33 22.90 3.13 -14.34
N ILE A 34 21.66 3.18 -14.83
CA ILE A 34 20.58 2.29 -14.40
C ILE A 34 20.29 1.28 -15.50
N LEU A 35 20.99 0.14 -15.46
CA LEU A 35 20.83 -0.91 -16.46
C LEU A 35 19.53 -1.68 -16.34
N ASN A 36 18.97 -1.77 -15.12
CA ASN A 36 17.70 -2.45 -14.91
C ASN A 36 16.53 -1.55 -15.34
N GLU A 37 15.80 -1.99 -16.37
CA GLU A 37 14.70 -1.20 -16.96
C GLU A 37 13.56 -0.92 -15.98
N GLU A 38 13.23 -1.84 -15.07
CA GLU A 38 12.20 -1.61 -14.07
C GLU A 38 12.60 -0.48 -13.11
N LEU A 39 13.83 -0.51 -12.58
CA LEU A 39 14.35 0.55 -11.71
C LEU A 39 14.43 1.89 -12.43
N LYS A 40 14.87 1.90 -13.68
CA LYS A 40 14.94 3.09 -14.53
C LYS A 40 13.56 3.72 -14.73
N ASN A 41 12.57 2.91 -15.08
CA ASN A 41 11.19 3.35 -15.25
C ASN A 41 10.60 3.87 -13.93
N ARG A 42 10.84 3.19 -12.83
CA ARG A 42 10.42 3.65 -11.50
C ARG A 42 11.03 5.00 -11.14
N TYR A 43 12.34 5.19 -11.39
CA TYR A 43 13.01 6.46 -11.17
C TYR A 43 12.40 7.59 -12.02
N LYS A 44 12.26 7.37 -13.33
CA LYS A 44 11.69 8.35 -14.25
C LYS A 44 10.26 8.75 -13.87
N ASN A 45 9.45 7.80 -13.47
CA ASN A 45 8.03 8.03 -13.14
C ASN A 45 7.80 8.54 -11.71
N TYR A 46 8.51 8.00 -10.72
CA TYR A 46 8.18 8.18 -9.30
C TYR A 46 9.29 8.84 -8.48
N GLY A 47 10.50 9.00 -9.04
CA GLY A 47 11.66 9.56 -8.36
C GLY A 47 12.22 8.66 -7.26
N LEU A 48 13.09 9.24 -6.42
CA LEU A 48 13.80 8.52 -5.37
C LEU A 48 13.11 8.64 -4.02
N CYS A 49 13.15 7.57 -3.25
CA CYS A 49 12.75 7.57 -1.86
C CYS A 49 13.80 8.29 -1.00
N LYS A 50 13.41 9.32 -0.27
CA LYS A 50 14.31 10.09 0.61
C LYS A 50 14.92 9.25 1.74
N LYS A 51 14.27 8.14 2.16
CA LYS A 51 14.74 7.30 3.27
C LYS A 51 15.73 6.22 2.84
N CYS A 52 15.41 5.46 1.78
CA CYS A 52 16.24 4.32 1.36
C CYS A 52 17.00 4.56 0.05
N LYS A 53 16.89 5.77 -0.53
CA LYS A 53 17.59 6.19 -1.76
C LYS A 53 17.22 5.38 -3.01
N GLN A 54 16.28 4.45 -2.91
CA GLN A 54 15.83 3.63 -4.03
C GLN A 54 14.66 4.28 -4.78
N PRO A 55 14.42 3.94 -6.06
CA PRO A 55 13.27 4.43 -6.80
C PRO A 55 11.94 4.03 -6.10
N ASN A 56 11.05 5.01 -5.95
CA ASN A 56 9.71 4.75 -5.45
C ASN A 56 8.97 3.75 -6.35
N THR A 57 7.92 3.12 -5.83
CA THR A 57 7.13 2.13 -6.58
C THR A 57 5.84 2.72 -7.13
N SER A 58 5.44 3.91 -6.66
CA SER A 58 4.25 4.60 -7.12
C SER A 58 4.31 6.09 -6.82
N TYR A 59 3.28 6.83 -7.25
CA TYR A 59 3.06 8.24 -6.93
C TYR A 59 2.95 8.48 -5.41
N SER A 60 2.89 9.75 -5.01
CA SER A 60 2.85 10.15 -3.59
C SER A 60 4.03 9.63 -2.77
N SER A 61 5.20 9.47 -3.41
CA SER A 61 6.43 8.98 -2.76
C SER A 61 6.27 7.61 -2.09
N TRP A 62 5.39 6.76 -2.63
CA TRP A 62 5.24 5.41 -2.10
C TRP A 62 6.47 4.56 -2.39
N CYS A 63 7.10 4.05 -1.35
CA CYS A 63 8.25 3.17 -1.41
C CYS A 63 7.90 1.82 -0.78
N GLN A 64 7.80 0.77 -1.58
CA GLN A 64 7.44 -0.57 -1.11
C GLN A 64 8.34 -1.05 0.02
N SER A 65 9.67 -0.99 -0.15
CA SER A 65 10.63 -1.46 0.86
C SER A 65 10.48 -0.73 2.20
N CYS A 66 10.32 0.60 2.18
CA CYS A 66 10.15 1.38 3.41
C CYS A 66 8.79 1.13 4.05
N ASN A 67 7.72 1.10 3.26
CA ASN A 67 6.38 0.89 3.76
C ASN A 67 6.17 -0.56 4.25
N GLY A 68 6.73 -1.55 3.53
CA GLY A 68 6.74 -2.94 4.00
C GLY A 68 7.38 -3.10 5.37
N LYS A 69 8.53 -2.44 5.62
CA LYS A 69 9.17 -2.44 6.95
C LYS A 69 8.29 -1.81 8.04
N ARG A 70 7.57 -0.73 7.72
CA ARG A 70 6.65 -0.07 8.67
C ARG A 70 5.47 -0.98 9.02
N PHE A 71 4.88 -1.64 8.02
CA PHE A 71 3.84 -2.64 8.28
C PHE A 71 4.38 -3.78 9.14
N GLN A 72 5.55 -4.32 8.80
CA GLN A 72 6.18 -5.41 9.54
C GLN A 72 6.39 -5.06 11.02
N GLN A 73 6.82 -3.85 11.33
CA GLN A 73 6.99 -3.37 12.71
C GLN A 73 5.68 -3.35 13.50
N ASN A 74 4.54 -3.25 12.81
CA ASN A 74 3.23 -3.21 13.44
C ASN A 74 2.50 -4.57 13.49
N PHE A 75 3.07 -5.64 12.93
CA PHE A 75 2.40 -6.95 12.85
C PHE A 75 2.05 -7.55 14.21
N GLN A 76 2.80 -7.21 15.25
CA GLN A 76 2.53 -7.69 16.61
C GLN A 76 1.38 -6.95 17.32
N ASN A 77 0.90 -5.85 16.77
CA ASN A 77 -0.07 -4.97 17.41
C ASN A 77 -1.51 -5.23 16.98
N TRP A 78 -1.73 -6.21 16.09
CA TRP A 78 -3.06 -6.60 15.64
C TRP A 78 -3.15 -8.09 15.29
N THR A 79 -4.33 -8.65 15.37
CA THR A 79 -4.64 -10.00 14.90
C THR A 79 -6.12 -10.09 14.54
N SER A 80 -6.43 -10.87 13.53
CA SER A 80 -7.81 -11.25 13.18
C SER A 80 -8.37 -12.37 14.07
N GLY A 81 -7.51 -12.98 14.93
CA GLY A 81 -7.81 -14.21 15.62
C GLY A 81 -7.60 -15.48 14.78
N TYR A 82 -7.29 -15.34 13.49
CA TYR A 82 -7.04 -16.45 12.56
C TYR A 82 -5.67 -16.29 11.89
N ASN A 83 -4.73 -17.13 12.24
CA ASN A 83 -3.33 -17.04 11.74
C ASN A 83 -3.23 -17.04 10.20
N ILE A 84 -4.13 -17.74 9.50
CA ILE A 84 -4.14 -17.77 8.02
C ILE A 84 -4.51 -16.40 7.43
N VAL A 85 -5.45 -15.69 8.05
CA VAL A 85 -5.86 -14.33 7.66
C VAL A 85 -4.75 -13.34 7.96
N ASP A 86 -4.17 -13.41 9.14
CA ASP A 86 -3.07 -12.54 9.57
C ASP A 86 -1.89 -12.64 8.60
N LYS A 87 -1.43 -13.87 8.29
CA LYS A 87 -0.35 -14.12 7.34
C LYS A 87 -0.67 -13.64 5.93
N PHE A 88 -1.91 -13.78 5.50
CA PHE A 88 -2.37 -13.31 4.20
C PHE A 88 -2.28 -11.78 4.10
N ILE A 89 -2.82 -11.05 5.07
CA ILE A 89 -2.77 -9.58 5.13
C ILE A 89 -1.31 -9.11 5.20
N GLN A 90 -0.52 -9.68 6.10
CA GLN A 90 0.90 -9.35 6.25
C GLN A 90 1.68 -9.54 4.93
N LYS A 91 1.44 -10.64 4.22
CA LYS A 91 2.07 -10.92 2.92
C LYS A 91 1.73 -9.85 1.88
N ILE A 92 0.48 -9.40 1.83
CA ILE A 92 0.04 -8.35 0.90
C ILE A 92 0.67 -7.02 1.29
N GLN A 93 0.65 -6.64 2.55
CA GLN A 93 1.25 -5.40 3.04
C GLN A 93 2.75 -5.29 2.72
N LEU A 94 3.49 -6.40 2.82
CA LEU A 94 4.92 -6.43 2.45
C LEU A 94 5.15 -6.25 0.94
N LYS A 95 4.18 -6.62 0.10
CA LYS A 95 4.29 -6.59 -1.36
C LYS A 95 3.61 -5.38 -2.00
N ALA A 96 2.82 -4.61 -1.27
CA ALA A 96 2.05 -3.50 -1.79
C ALA A 96 2.94 -2.44 -2.46
N LYS A 97 2.81 -2.29 -3.77
CA LYS A 97 3.57 -1.33 -4.58
C LYS A 97 2.95 0.07 -4.56
N ASN A 98 1.72 0.19 -4.11
CA ASN A 98 0.99 1.45 -3.94
C ASN A 98 -0.06 1.31 -2.83
N LYS A 99 -0.68 2.44 -2.45
CA LYS A 99 -1.67 2.48 -1.37
C LYS A 99 -2.96 1.70 -1.65
N LYS A 100 -3.33 1.50 -2.91
CA LYS A 100 -4.55 0.77 -3.29
C LYS A 100 -4.40 -0.74 -3.14
N GLU A 101 -3.17 -1.24 -3.12
CA GLU A 101 -2.87 -2.65 -2.91
C GLU A 101 -2.80 -3.04 -1.43
N VAL A 102 -2.91 -2.07 -0.51
CA VAL A 102 -2.85 -2.35 0.93
C VAL A 102 -4.17 -2.93 1.40
N ILE A 103 -4.09 -4.10 2.03
CA ILE A 103 -5.19 -4.67 2.80
C ILE A 103 -4.89 -4.46 4.28
N GLU A 104 -5.90 -4.01 5.04
CA GLU A 104 -5.80 -3.77 6.48
C GLU A 104 -6.78 -4.68 7.23
N TRP A 105 -6.37 -5.14 8.42
CA TRP A 105 -7.32 -5.61 9.42
C TRP A 105 -7.99 -4.40 10.06
N ILE A 106 -9.32 -4.40 10.10
CA ILE A 106 -10.11 -3.29 10.65
C ILE A 106 -11.10 -3.88 11.64
N GLU A 107 -11.00 -3.44 12.88
CA GLU A 107 -11.94 -3.86 13.93
C GLU A 107 -13.37 -3.39 13.60
N TYR A 108 -14.36 -4.21 13.95
CA TYR A 108 -15.75 -3.96 13.57
C TYR A 108 -16.31 -2.66 14.16
N ASP A 109 -15.84 -2.22 15.31
CA ASP A 109 -16.22 -0.97 15.96
C ASP A 109 -15.71 0.29 15.23
N ARG A 110 -14.84 0.12 14.22
CA ARG A 110 -14.38 1.19 13.34
C ARG A 110 -15.40 1.55 12.26
N PHE A 111 -16.49 0.80 12.15
CA PHE A 111 -17.60 1.08 11.24
C PHE A 111 -18.81 1.61 11.99
N GLU A 112 -19.51 2.55 11.36
CA GLU A 112 -20.76 3.14 11.88
C GLU A 112 -21.80 3.28 10.77
N ASN A 113 -23.06 3.57 11.15
CA ASN A 113 -24.18 3.72 10.25
C ASN A 113 -24.32 2.50 9.29
N ILE A 114 -24.28 1.30 9.88
CA ILE A 114 -24.34 0.05 9.13
C ILE A 114 -25.80 -0.18 8.70
N GLU A 115 -26.02 -0.13 7.39
CA GLU A 115 -27.35 -0.28 6.77
C GLU A 115 -27.33 -1.44 5.79
N TYR A 116 -28.37 -2.27 5.82
CA TYR A 116 -28.56 -3.37 4.87
C TYR A 116 -28.69 -2.82 3.44
N LEU A 117 -27.97 -3.44 2.49
CA LEU A 117 -28.09 -3.13 1.07
C LEU A 117 -28.72 -4.28 0.27
N ALA A 118 -28.10 -5.46 0.36
CA ALA A 118 -28.50 -6.59 -0.47
C ALA A 118 -28.05 -7.92 0.12
N LYS A 119 -28.73 -9.00 -0.24
CA LYS A 119 -28.35 -10.39 0.04
C LYS A 119 -28.10 -11.13 -1.26
N GLY A 120 -26.93 -11.76 -1.37
CA GLY A 120 -26.54 -12.59 -2.52
C GLY A 120 -26.22 -14.02 -2.11
N GLY A 121 -25.84 -14.86 -3.06
CA GLY A 121 -25.51 -16.26 -2.81
C GLY A 121 -24.33 -16.47 -1.86
N PHE A 122 -23.36 -15.58 -1.90
CA PHE A 122 -22.09 -15.68 -1.13
C PHE A 122 -22.10 -14.88 0.19
N GLY A 123 -23.10 -14.04 0.41
CA GLY A 123 -23.14 -13.21 1.61
C GLY A 123 -24.15 -12.09 1.58
N THR A 124 -24.16 -11.29 2.65
CA THR A 124 -25.00 -10.13 2.81
C THR A 124 -24.11 -8.88 2.75
N THR A 125 -24.54 -7.88 1.97
CA THR A 125 -23.83 -6.63 1.80
C THR A 125 -24.52 -5.52 2.59
N PHE A 126 -23.72 -4.74 3.29
CA PHE A 126 -24.15 -3.56 4.05
C PHE A 126 -23.39 -2.33 3.56
N LYS A 127 -24.02 -1.17 3.61
CA LYS A 127 -23.36 0.12 3.55
C LYS A 127 -22.92 0.51 4.95
N ALA A 128 -21.75 1.10 5.08
CA ALA A 128 -21.28 1.61 6.36
C ALA A 128 -20.36 2.81 6.15
N ILE A 129 -20.02 3.49 7.22
CA ILE A 129 -19.00 4.53 7.27
C ILE A 129 -17.77 3.99 7.99
N TRP A 130 -16.63 4.04 7.34
CA TRP A 130 -15.36 3.71 7.99
C TRP A 130 -14.75 4.96 8.60
N LYS A 131 -14.65 5.00 9.93
CA LYS A 131 -14.21 6.17 10.71
C LYS A 131 -12.81 6.64 10.36
N ASP A 132 -11.88 5.72 10.11
CA ASP A 132 -10.47 6.06 9.89
C ASP A 132 -10.16 6.42 8.44
N GLY A 133 -10.88 5.82 7.48
CA GLY A 133 -10.57 5.91 6.07
C GLY A 133 -9.28 5.19 5.68
N SER A 134 -8.99 5.11 4.38
CA SER A 134 -7.85 4.39 3.85
C SER A 134 -6.51 5.09 4.10
N ILE A 135 -5.44 4.31 4.17
CA ILE A 135 -4.06 4.81 4.21
C ILE A 135 -3.78 5.67 2.96
N GLU A 136 -3.20 6.86 3.17
CA GLU A 136 -2.79 7.78 2.12
C GLU A 136 -1.27 7.78 1.94
N HIS A 137 -0.52 8.10 2.99
CA HIS A 137 0.94 8.11 2.99
C HIS A 137 1.47 8.03 4.42
N TRP A 138 2.79 7.83 4.53
CA TRP A 138 3.49 7.83 5.81
C TRP A 138 3.98 9.23 6.16
N ASP A 139 3.62 9.70 7.34
CA ASP A 139 4.19 10.88 7.97
C ASP A 139 5.46 10.48 8.75
N SER A 140 6.61 10.93 8.25
CA SER A 140 7.89 10.62 8.88
C SER A 140 8.20 11.49 10.09
N GLU A 141 7.53 12.64 10.26
CA GLU A 141 7.72 13.55 11.37
C GLU A 141 7.00 13.02 12.62
N ASN A 142 5.75 12.60 12.45
CA ASN A 142 4.93 12.09 13.53
C ASN A 142 4.96 10.55 13.64
N ASN A 143 5.71 9.87 12.78
CA ASN A 143 5.89 8.41 12.75
C ASN A 143 4.55 7.64 12.72
N GLN A 144 3.64 8.05 11.83
CA GLN A 144 2.29 7.48 11.70
C GLN A 144 1.80 7.44 10.26
N TRP A 145 0.80 6.61 10.00
CA TRP A 145 0.06 6.62 8.74
C TRP A 145 -0.92 7.79 8.71
N ILE A 146 -0.79 8.64 7.69
CA ILE A 146 -1.83 9.62 7.35
C ILE A 146 -2.90 8.89 6.54
N ARG A 147 -4.13 9.07 6.96
CA ARG A 147 -5.31 8.53 6.31
C ARG A 147 -6.03 9.58 5.49
N ASN A 148 -6.84 9.17 4.55
CA ASN A 148 -7.50 10.07 3.62
C ASN A 148 -8.44 11.05 4.35
N GLU A 149 -7.97 12.26 4.55
CA GLU A 149 -8.71 13.31 5.26
C GLU A 149 -9.75 14.03 4.40
N THR A 150 -9.76 13.81 3.08
CA THR A 150 -10.74 14.44 2.18
C THR A 150 -12.16 14.13 2.63
N TYR A 151 -12.36 12.97 3.24
CA TYR A 151 -13.65 12.54 3.79
C TYR A 151 -13.84 12.92 5.27
N LYS A 152 -12.77 13.22 6.03
CA LYS A 152 -12.89 13.67 7.43
C LYS A 152 -13.63 15.00 7.55
N LYS A 153 -13.44 15.94 6.61
CA LYS A 153 -14.18 17.21 6.56
C LYS A 153 -15.68 17.05 6.31
N HIS A 154 -16.09 15.89 5.77
CA HIS A 154 -17.48 15.54 5.50
C HIS A 154 -17.94 14.31 6.29
N SER A 155 -17.19 13.91 7.30
CA SER A 155 -17.52 12.85 8.29
C SER A 155 -17.77 11.44 7.75
N ASN A 156 -17.48 11.15 6.45
CA ASN A 156 -17.99 9.92 5.87
C ASN A 156 -17.03 9.32 4.84
N PHE A 157 -16.38 8.18 5.17
CA PHE A 157 -15.75 7.31 4.19
C PHE A 157 -16.69 6.12 3.93
N PRO A 158 -17.61 6.21 2.94
CA PRO A 158 -18.58 5.16 2.70
C PRO A 158 -17.88 3.91 2.16
N VAL A 159 -18.24 2.77 2.72
CA VAL A 159 -17.73 1.45 2.33
C VAL A 159 -18.87 0.44 2.19
N ALA A 160 -18.63 -0.60 1.40
CA ALA A 160 -19.48 -1.77 1.36
C ALA A 160 -18.86 -2.85 2.24
N LEU A 161 -19.59 -3.30 3.26
CA LEU A 161 -19.20 -4.43 4.10
C LEU A 161 -19.92 -5.68 3.58
N LYS A 162 -19.16 -6.71 3.28
CA LYS A 162 -19.74 -8.00 2.87
C LYS A 162 -19.57 -9.02 3.98
N SER A 163 -20.69 -9.38 4.63
CA SER A 163 -20.74 -10.50 5.57
C SER A 163 -20.88 -11.80 4.79
N LEU A 164 -19.88 -12.65 4.86
CA LEU A 164 -19.84 -13.92 4.13
C LEU A 164 -20.65 -15.01 4.85
N HIS A 165 -21.41 -15.80 4.10
CA HIS A 165 -22.02 -17.00 4.63
C HIS A 165 -20.91 -18.05 4.87
N ASN A 166 -21.00 -18.81 5.96
CA ASN A 166 -20.06 -19.89 6.31
C ASN A 166 -18.59 -19.45 6.45
N SER A 167 -18.33 -18.21 6.88
CA SER A 167 -16.98 -17.66 7.06
C SER A 167 -16.15 -18.36 8.16
N GLN A 168 -16.69 -19.34 8.87
CA GLN A 168 -15.97 -20.12 9.88
C GLN A 168 -14.84 -20.98 9.30
N ASN A 169 -14.89 -21.28 8.00
CA ASN A 169 -13.91 -22.11 7.30
C ASN A 169 -13.21 -21.28 6.20
N ILE A 170 -12.55 -20.19 6.57
CA ILE A 170 -11.76 -19.40 5.63
C ILE A 170 -10.57 -20.25 5.15
N THR A 171 -10.53 -20.57 3.85
CA THR A 171 -9.41 -21.29 3.22
C THR A 171 -8.45 -20.34 2.54
N ALA A 172 -7.22 -20.82 2.28
CA ALA A 172 -6.24 -20.06 1.50
C ALA A 172 -6.75 -19.73 0.08
N ASP A 173 -7.53 -20.63 -0.53
CA ASP A 173 -8.10 -20.41 -1.87
C ASP A 173 -9.10 -19.27 -1.86
N PHE A 174 -9.98 -19.20 -0.85
CA PHE A 174 -10.89 -18.09 -0.65
C PHE A 174 -10.16 -16.75 -0.50
N LEU A 175 -9.09 -16.71 0.32
CA LEU A 175 -8.30 -15.49 0.50
C LEU A 175 -7.58 -15.07 -0.79
N ASN A 176 -7.13 -16.03 -1.59
CA ASN A 176 -6.56 -15.74 -2.90
C ASN A 176 -7.58 -15.11 -3.85
N GLU A 177 -8.82 -15.61 -3.91
CA GLU A 177 -9.89 -15.00 -4.72
C GLU A 177 -10.16 -13.55 -4.32
N VAL A 178 -10.19 -13.25 -3.02
CA VAL A 178 -10.37 -11.87 -2.51
C VAL A 178 -9.24 -10.95 -2.93
N SER A 179 -8.02 -11.46 -3.17
CA SER A 179 -6.87 -10.64 -3.58
C SER A 179 -6.90 -10.19 -5.04
N TYR A 180 -7.81 -10.73 -5.86
CA TYR A 180 -8.00 -10.36 -7.27
C TYR A 180 -9.16 -9.39 -7.50
N LEU A 181 -9.89 -8.99 -6.44
CA LEU A 181 -10.95 -7.99 -6.48
C LEU A 181 -10.42 -6.58 -6.20
#